data_4b8c8b6c7d6da0c64176fed5e746cc5b
#
_entry.id   4b8c8b6c7d6da0c64176fed5e746cc5b
#
_cell.length_a   1.000
_cell.length_b   1.000
_cell.length_c   1.000
_cell.angle_alpha   90.00
_cell.angle_beta   90.00
_cell.angle_gamma   90.00
#
_symmetry.space_group_name_H-M   'P 1'
#
loop_
_entity.id
_entity.type
_entity.pdbx_description
1 polymer ?
#
loop_
_entity_poly.entity_id
_entity_poly.type
_entity_poly.pdbx_seq_one_letter_code
_entity_poly.pdbx_strand_id
1 'polypeptide(L)'
;MCGSTLMREKEVVGCMRTMVFIGTSKSGSSREAIRAAERLGFYTVLFTRRKLNLEQRAEFSDVHELISIDLDDVPSMREKIKQLQKQGKIIEAIVSFVDGLVYTAAVLSEEFCHTDLSKEAILKMEDKIQTRSALQKTPFNMNYAIYKQGSLSFFIEENELTFPLIVKAPHSAGSKDVLKVDRKSEFESCVNKLKQKYPGSPILVEEYIDGPQYLVETLVYQNKVNIVAIIEQEISKEQRFIVTGYSLLTKVEEHLYESLSRAVISIIRMLGMKNGACHLELKFHKNQWKLIEANPRISGGAMNKMIEVAYGINLAEQIIKIAIGDAPS
;
A
#
# COMPACT_ATOMS: atom_id res chain seq x y z
N MET A 1 13.96 70.28 -4.00
CA MET A 1 14.85 69.11 -3.86
C MET A 1 14.00 67.91 -3.58
N CYS A 2 13.75 67.12 -4.62
CA CYS A 2 12.98 65.89 -4.54
C CYS A 2 13.84 64.77 -4.02
N GLY A 3 13.43 64.17 -2.91
CA GLY A 3 13.94 62.91 -2.43
C GLY A 3 13.00 61.77 -2.80
N SER A 4 13.28 61.08 -3.89
CA SER A 4 12.55 59.88 -4.31
C SER A 4 12.98 58.70 -3.45
N THR A 5 12.12 58.29 -2.54
CA THR A 5 12.26 57.04 -1.79
C THR A 5 11.80 55.88 -2.68
N LEU A 6 12.76 55.17 -3.24
CA LEU A 6 12.55 53.89 -3.88
C LEU A 6 12.10 52.85 -2.82
N MET A 7 10.82 52.62 -2.71
CA MET A 7 10.30 51.40 -2.06
C MET A 7 10.69 50.21 -2.94
N ARG A 8 11.63 49.43 -2.46
CA ARG A 8 11.84 48.07 -3.00
C ARG A 8 10.57 47.26 -2.70
N GLU A 9 9.86 46.90 -3.76
CA GLU A 9 8.87 45.84 -3.71
C GLU A 9 9.60 44.60 -3.21
N LYS A 10 9.32 44.21 -1.97
CA LYS A 10 9.62 42.86 -1.51
C LYS A 10 8.69 41.95 -2.31
N GLU A 11 9.25 41.22 -3.26
CA GLU A 11 8.58 40.04 -3.81
C GLU A 11 8.08 39.20 -2.65
N VAL A 12 6.77 39.14 -2.50
CA VAL A 12 6.11 38.15 -1.64
C VAL A 12 6.37 36.81 -2.33
N VAL A 13 7.44 36.15 -1.91
CA VAL A 13 7.66 34.76 -2.28
C VAL A 13 6.46 34.00 -1.72
N GLY A 14 5.47 33.77 -2.57
CA GLY A 14 4.28 33.02 -2.19
C GLY A 14 4.72 31.67 -1.66
N CYS A 15 4.35 31.38 -0.42
CA CYS A 15 4.61 30.10 0.20
C CYS A 15 4.01 28.98 -0.65
N MET A 16 4.85 28.16 -1.29
CA MET A 16 4.43 27.13 -2.23
C MET A 16 4.12 25.83 -1.47
N ARG A 17 2.83 25.59 -1.20
CA ARG A 17 2.36 24.34 -0.60
C ARG A 17 2.75 23.16 -1.48
N THR A 18 3.58 22.29 -0.97
CA THR A 18 4.25 21.25 -1.75
C THR A 18 3.93 19.86 -1.22
N MET A 19 3.68 18.93 -2.12
CA MET A 19 3.55 17.52 -1.81
C MET A 19 4.64 16.72 -2.51
N VAL A 20 5.33 15.86 -1.75
CA VAL A 20 6.39 14.99 -2.27
C VAL A 20 5.88 13.58 -2.42
N PHE A 21 6.05 13.02 -3.62
CA PHE A 21 5.71 11.63 -3.95
C PHE A 21 6.98 10.80 -4.06
N ILE A 22 7.04 9.67 -3.35
CA ILE A 22 8.15 8.72 -3.42
C ILE A 22 7.76 7.59 -4.36
N GLY A 23 8.31 7.61 -5.58
CA GLY A 23 8.00 6.67 -6.62
C GLY A 23 6.61 6.80 -7.21
N THR A 24 6.45 6.31 -8.43
CA THR A 24 5.16 6.15 -9.12
C THR A 24 5.23 5.06 -10.16
N SER A 25 4.09 4.51 -10.51
CA SER A 25 3.90 3.72 -11.73
C SER A 25 3.58 4.64 -12.91
N LYS A 26 3.63 4.12 -14.14
CA LYS A 26 3.27 4.90 -15.33
C LYS A 26 1.77 5.24 -15.37
N SER A 27 0.94 4.40 -14.76
CA SER A 27 -0.52 4.52 -14.71
C SER A 27 -1.07 3.97 -13.39
N GLY A 28 -2.37 4.08 -13.19
CA GLY A 28 -3.06 3.56 -12.01
C GLY A 28 -3.04 4.52 -10.83
N SER A 29 -3.33 4.01 -9.64
CA SER A 29 -3.63 4.81 -8.43
C SER A 29 -2.47 5.72 -8.00
N SER A 30 -1.21 5.25 -8.11
CA SER A 30 -0.05 6.09 -7.75
C SER A 30 0.12 7.29 -8.69
N ARG A 31 -0.25 7.12 -9.96
CA ARG A 31 -0.21 8.21 -10.93
C ARG A 31 -1.38 9.17 -10.73
N GLU A 32 -2.55 8.63 -10.41
CA GLU A 32 -3.75 9.42 -10.10
C GLU A 32 -3.58 10.26 -8.84
N ALA A 33 -2.85 9.77 -7.85
CA ALA A 33 -2.58 10.52 -6.63
C ALA A 33 -1.79 11.83 -6.91
N ILE A 34 -0.84 11.80 -7.83
CA ILE A 34 -0.10 13.01 -8.23
C ILE A 34 -1.06 14.01 -8.91
N ARG A 35 -1.90 13.53 -9.81
CA ARG A 35 -2.92 14.37 -10.48
C ARG A 35 -3.93 14.94 -9.49
N ALA A 36 -4.34 14.15 -8.49
CA ALA A 36 -5.23 14.63 -7.44
C ALA A 36 -4.61 15.75 -6.61
N ALA A 37 -3.33 15.62 -6.24
CA ALA A 37 -2.61 16.66 -5.52
C ALA A 37 -2.47 17.95 -6.35
N GLU A 38 -2.19 17.83 -7.63
CA GLU A 38 -2.12 18.98 -8.54
C GLU A 38 -3.49 19.68 -8.65
N ARG A 39 -4.59 18.93 -8.83
CA ARG A 39 -5.95 19.49 -8.82
C ARG A 39 -6.32 20.18 -7.50
N LEU A 40 -5.79 19.70 -6.37
CA LEU A 40 -5.97 20.33 -5.06
C LEU A 40 -5.05 21.56 -4.86
N GLY A 41 -4.28 21.97 -5.87
CA GLY A 41 -3.46 23.15 -5.86
C GLY A 41 -2.08 23.00 -5.20
N PHE A 42 -1.60 21.76 -5.03
CA PHE A 42 -0.25 21.53 -4.53
C PHE A 42 0.81 21.61 -5.64
N TYR A 43 1.95 22.15 -5.28
CA TYR A 43 3.16 21.96 -6.05
C TYR A 43 3.63 20.51 -5.86
N THR A 44 3.69 19.73 -6.93
CA THR A 44 3.98 18.31 -6.88
C THR A 44 5.44 18.04 -7.19
N VAL A 45 6.11 17.31 -6.30
CA VAL A 45 7.49 16.86 -6.47
C VAL A 45 7.50 15.34 -6.52
N LEU A 46 8.13 14.75 -7.52
CA LEU A 46 8.28 13.31 -7.65
C LEU A 46 9.73 12.88 -7.51
N PHE A 47 10.02 12.06 -6.50
CA PHE A 47 11.27 11.32 -6.37
C PHE A 47 11.16 10.01 -7.16
N THR A 48 12.10 9.76 -8.07
CA THR A 48 12.07 8.56 -8.90
C THR A 48 13.48 8.04 -9.21
N ARG A 49 13.64 6.72 -9.25
CA ARG A 49 14.83 6.05 -9.77
C ARG A 49 14.67 5.62 -11.25
N ARG A 50 13.47 5.81 -11.84
CA ARG A 50 13.18 5.40 -13.21
C ARG A 50 13.68 6.44 -14.19
N LYS A 51 14.76 6.16 -14.91
CA LYS A 51 15.27 7.02 -16.02
C LYS A 51 14.18 7.32 -17.06
N LEU A 52 13.30 6.35 -17.33
CA LEU A 52 12.20 6.50 -18.29
C LEU A 52 11.26 7.66 -17.90
N ASN A 53 11.04 7.93 -16.62
CA ASN A 53 10.23 9.08 -16.19
C ASN A 53 10.88 10.42 -16.55
N LEU A 54 12.21 10.48 -16.57
CA LEU A 54 12.96 11.67 -16.98
C LEU A 54 12.91 11.86 -18.52
N GLU A 55 13.07 10.77 -19.24
CA GLU A 55 13.06 10.77 -20.72
C GLU A 55 11.66 11.09 -21.27
N GLN A 56 10.60 10.66 -20.58
CA GLN A 56 9.20 10.89 -20.96
C GLN A 56 8.57 12.03 -20.14
N ARG A 57 9.33 13.09 -19.86
CA ARG A 57 8.89 14.23 -19.02
C ARG A 57 7.54 14.83 -19.44
N ALA A 58 7.24 14.84 -20.74
CA ALA A 58 5.98 15.35 -21.26
C ALA A 58 4.74 14.57 -20.79
N GLU A 59 4.89 13.29 -20.43
CA GLU A 59 3.80 12.48 -19.88
C GLU A 59 3.51 12.79 -18.40
N PHE A 60 4.35 13.63 -17.75
CA PHE A 60 4.27 14.00 -16.35
C PHE A 60 4.04 15.51 -16.18
N SER A 61 3.11 16.09 -16.96
CA SER A 61 2.78 17.53 -16.91
C SER A 61 2.25 17.98 -15.55
N ASP A 62 1.62 17.09 -14.79
CA ASP A 62 1.12 17.22 -13.42
C ASP A 62 2.20 17.09 -12.32
N VAL A 63 3.44 16.79 -12.70
CA VAL A 63 4.62 16.81 -11.81
C VAL A 63 5.38 18.10 -12.04
N HIS A 64 5.37 19.02 -11.09
CA HIS A 64 6.07 20.31 -11.22
C HIS A 64 7.59 20.13 -11.16
N GLU A 65 8.08 19.30 -10.27
CA GLU A 65 9.52 18.99 -10.15
C GLU A 65 9.75 17.47 -10.10
N LEU A 66 10.55 16.96 -11.04
CA LEU A 66 10.90 15.56 -11.13
C LEU A 66 12.38 15.38 -10.75
N ILE A 67 12.65 14.60 -9.70
CA ILE A 67 13.97 14.44 -9.12
C ILE A 67 14.41 12.99 -9.22
N SER A 68 15.52 12.77 -9.93
CA SER A 68 16.16 11.46 -9.99
C SER A 68 16.96 11.22 -8.71
N ILE A 69 16.56 10.18 -7.96
CA ILE A 69 17.21 9.82 -6.71
C ILE A 69 17.03 8.31 -6.46
N ASP A 70 17.97 7.69 -5.76
CA ASP A 70 17.80 6.33 -5.30
C ASP A 70 16.77 6.30 -4.16
N LEU A 71 15.71 5.55 -4.35
CA LEU A 71 14.60 5.45 -3.38
C LEU A 71 14.93 4.55 -2.18
N ASP A 72 16.05 3.85 -2.21
CA ASP A 72 16.57 3.07 -1.07
C ASP A 72 17.55 3.91 -0.22
N ASP A 73 18.01 5.06 -0.74
CA ASP A 73 18.87 6.02 -0.03
C ASP A 73 18.05 7.10 0.71
N VAL A 74 17.52 6.72 1.87
CA VAL A 74 16.74 7.62 2.74
C VAL A 74 17.51 8.86 3.17
N PRO A 75 18.82 8.80 3.53
CA PRO A 75 19.64 9.99 3.81
C PRO A 75 19.63 11.00 2.66
N SER A 76 19.86 10.57 1.43
CA SER A 76 19.84 11.46 0.26
C SER A 76 18.47 12.10 0.02
N MET A 77 17.38 11.33 0.18
CA MET A 77 16.01 11.87 0.11
C MET A 77 15.79 12.96 1.17
N ARG A 78 16.23 12.72 2.40
CA ARG A 78 16.14 13.70 3.51
C ARG A 78 16.85 15.01 3.19
N GLU A 79 18.07 14.94 2.67
CA GLU A 79 18.80 16.14 2.28
C GLU A 79 18.12 16.89 1.12
N LYS A 80 17.52 16.15 0.18
CA LYS A 80 16.77 16.77 -0.93
C LYS A 80 15.52 17.50 -0.43
N ILE A 81 14.80 16.93 0.53
CA ILE A 81 13.64 17.59 1.16
C ILE A 81 14.06 18.89 1.85
N LYS A 82 15.17 18.88 2.60
CA LYS A 82 15.72 20.10 3.23
C LYS A 82 16.09 21.18 2.20
N GLN A 83 16.62 20.76 1.03
CA GLN A 83 16.90 21.70 -0.07
C GLN A 83 15.62 22.32 -0.63
N LEU A 84 14.55 21.54 -0.81
CA LEU A 84 13.25 22.04 -1.23
C LEU A 84 12.70 23.08 -0.24
N GLN A 85 12.81 22.81 1.07
CA GLN A 85 12.41 23.78 2.12
C GLN A 85 13.22 25.07 2.06
N LYS A 86 14.54 24.98 1.84
CA LYS A 86 15.42 26.18 1.67
C LYS A 86 15.05 27.00 0.44
N GLN A 87 14.44 26.39 -0.58
CA GLN A 87 13.91 27.06 -1.78
C GLN A 87 12.53 27.70 -1.56
N GLY A 88 12.01 27.71 -0.32
CA GLY A 88 10.72 28.31 0.02
C GLY A 88 9.52 27.39 -0.15
N LYS A 89 9.73 26.08 -0.36
CA LYS A 89 8.64 25.11 -0.43
C LYS A 89 8.19 24.68 0.96
N ILE A 90 6.88 24.73 1.21
CA ILE A 90 6.26 24.20 2.43
C ILE A 90 5.84 22.77 2.14
N ILE A 91 6.54 21.81 2.73
CA ILE A 91 6.22 20.39 2.54
C ILE A 91 5.03 20.03 3.44
N GLU A 92 3.86 19.83 2.83
CA GLU A 92 2.61 19.52 3.54
C GLU A 92 2.48 18.02 3.84
N ALA A 93 2.88 17.17 2.90
CA ALA A 93 2.93 15.73 3.08
C ALA A 93 3.97 15.08 2.17
N ILE A 94 4.46 13.92 2.60
CA ILE A 94 5.32 13.03 1.82
C ILE A 94 4.62 11.69 1.76
N VAL A 95 4.26 11.23 0.57
CA VAL A 95 3.43 10.04 0.38
C VAL A 95 3.99 9.08 -0.67
N SER A 96 3.62 7.83 -0.57
CA SER A 96 3.82 6.83 -1.61
C SER A 96 2.59 5.95 -1.77
N PHE A 97 2.34 5.52 -3.00
CA PHE A 97 1.31 4.55 -3.37
C PHE A 97 1.94 3.32 -4.03
N VAL A 98 3.24 3.12 -3.82
CA VAL A 98 4.03 2.02 -4.37
C VAL A 98 4.43 1.08 -3.25
N ASP A 99 4.21 -0.22 -3.44
CA ASP A 99 4.58 -1.25 -2.47
C ASP A 99 6.07 -1.16 -2.11
N GLY A 100 6.36 -1.30 -0.81
CA GLY A 100 7.70 -1.20 -0.27
C GLY A 100 8.24 0.23 -0.08
N LEU A 101 7.48 1.26 -0.47
CA LEU A 101 7.87 2.67 -0.30
C LEU A 101 6.94 3.47 0.61
N VAL A 102 5.81 2.88 1.01
CA VAL A 102 4.81 3.58 1.85
C VAL A 102 5.37 3.86 3.24
N TYR A 103 6.08 2.90 3.83
CA TYR A 103 6.73 3.10 5.14
C TYR A 103 7.80 4.21 5.10
N THR A 104 8.66 4.19 4.09
CA THR A 104 9.68 5.24 3.91
C THR A 104 9.03 6.61 3.77
N ALA A 105 7.96 6.73 3.00
CA ALA A 105 7.21 7.98 2.87
C ALA A 105 6.62 8.43 4.21
N ALA A 106 6.02 7.53 4.99
CA ALA A 106 5.44 7.84 6.29
C ALA A 106 6.48 8.32 7.30
N VAL A 107 7.68 7.69 7.33
CA VAL A 107 8.80 8.11 8.17
C VAL A 107 9.25 9.53 7.84
N LEU A 108 9.43 9.83 6.55
CA LEU A 108 9.83 11.17 6.11
C LEU A 108 8.71 12.20 6.33
N SER A 109 7.45 11.81 6.16
CA SER A 109 6.31 12.69 6.41
C SER A 109 6.19 13.06 7.89
N GLU A 110 6.39 12.11 8.80
CA GLU A 110 6.43 12.41 10.24
C GLU A 110 7.59 13.36 10.61
N GLU A 111 8.75 13.19 9.99
CA GLU A 111 9.93 14.03 10.26
C GLU A 111 9.76 15.47 9.77
N PHE A 112 9.18 15.67 8.58
CA PHE A 112 9.15 16.98 7.91
C PHE A 112 7.80 17.68 7.94
N CYS A 113 6.69 16.92 8.08
CA CYS A 113 5.34 17.45 7.94
C CYS A 113 4.52 17.34 9.23
N HIS A 114 5.02 16.70 10.26
CA HIS A 114 4.34 16.47 11.55
C HIS A 114 2.97 15.78 11.40
N THR A 115 2.82 14.92 10.40
CA THR A 115 1.60 14.16 10.14
C THR A 115 1.69 12.73 10.69
N ASP A 116 0.64 12.25 11.34
CA ASP A 116 0.55 10.87 11.82
C ASP A 116 -0.06 9.97 10.73
N LEU A 117 0.78 9.37 9.91
CA LEU A 117 0.40 8.39 8.89
C LEU A 117 0.48 6.94 9.42
N SER A 118 0.47 6.74 10.74
CA SER A 118 0.45 5.40 11.36
C SER A 118 1.60 4.50 10.89
N LYS A 119 2.84 5.00 10.91
CA LYS A 119 4.03 4.29 10.36
C LYS A 119 4.21 2.88 10.92
N GLU A 120 3.89 2.62 12.19
CA GLU A 120 3.97 1.28 12.79
C GLU A 120 2.95 0.30 12.18
N ALA A 121 1.76 0.79 11.83
CA ALA A 121 0.75 -0.01 11.15
C ALA A 121 1.18 -0.29 9.70
N ILE A 122 1.73 0.72 9.03
CA ILE A 122 2.26 0.58 7.67
C ILE A 122 3.37 -0.48 7.63
N LEU A 123 4.32 -0.42 8.57
CA LEU A 123 5.40 -1.40 8.68
C LEU A 123 4.88 -2.83 8.84
N LYS A 124 3.86 -3.03 9.70
CA LYS A 124 3.23 -4.33 9.89
C LYS A 124 2.53 -4.84 8.63
N MET A 125 1.92 -3.96 7.85
CA MET A 125 1.21 -4.34 6.63
C MET A 125 2.15 -4.61 5.45
N GLU A 126 3.26 -3.91 5.34
CA GLU A 126 4.26 -4.14 4.30
C GLU A 126 5.05 -5.45 4.50
N ASP A 127 5.04 -6.02 5.71
CA ASP A 127 5.65 -7.31 6.03
C ASP A 127 4.60 -8.36 6.37
N LYS A 128 4.43 -9.35 5.48
CA LYS A 128 3.44 -10.42 5.64
C LYS A 128 3.65 -11.23 6.94
N ILE A 129 4.88 -11.40 7.40
CA ILE A 129 5.17 -12.08 8.67
C ILE A 129 4.67 -11.26 9.85
N GLN A 130 4.90 -9.95 9.84
CA GLN A 130 4.39 -9.08 10.90
C GLN A 130 2.86 -9.01 10.89
N THR A 131 2.24 -8.98 9.71
CA THR A 131 0.77 -9.09 9.59
C THR A 131 0.25 -10.37 10.25
N ARG A 132 0.86 -11.52 9.96
CA ARG A 132 0.46 -12.81 10.56
C ARG A 132 0.66 -12.83 12.07
N SER A 133 1.80 -12.33 12.55
CA SER A 133 2.08 -12.20 13.99
C SER A 133 1.06 -11.33 14.69
N ALA A 134 0.71 -10.18 14.13
CA ALA A 134 -0.27 -9.27 14.72
C ALA A 134 -1.67 -9.90 14.85
N LEU A 135 -2.02 -10.83 13.97
CA LEU A 135 -3.31 -11.51 13.92
C LEU A 135 -3.29 -12.92 14.51
N GLN A 136 -2.19 -13.38 15.11
CA GLN A 136 -1.97 -14.78 15.49
C GLN A 136 -3.10 -15.40 16.34
N LYS A 137 -3.68 -14.61 17.25
CA LYS A 137 -4.72 -15.07 18.17
C LYS A 137 -6.14 -14.71 17.72
N THR A 138 -6.35 -14.53 16.44
CA THR A 138 -7.65 -14.08 15.88
C THR A 138 -8.22 -15.10 14.92
N PRO A 139 -9.55 -15.12 14.74
CA PRO A 139 -10.17 -15.98 13.72
C PRO A 139 -9.84 -15.54 12.27
N PHE A 140 -9.29 -14.35 12.10
CA PHE A 140 -8.97 -13.77 10.78
C PHE A 140 -7.66 -14.30 10.22
N ASN A 141 -6.83 -14.95 11.03
CA ASN A 141 -5.59 -15.59 10.60
C ASN A 141 -5.84 -17.01 10.12
N MET A 142 -4.85 -17.57 9.43
CA MET A 142 -4.78 -18.95 9.03
C MET A 142 -3.60 -19.62 9.72
N ASN A 143 -3.51 -20.95 9.67
CA ASN A 143 -2.33 -21.64 10.14
C ASN A 143 -1.13 -21.28 9.26
N TYR A 144 0.01 -20.93 9.87
CA TYR A 144 1.21 -20.51 9.15
C TYR A 144 2.47 -20.86 9.93
N ALA A 145 3.58 -20.97 9.21
CA ALA A 145 4.90 -21.14 9.77
C ALA A 145 5.96 -20.38 8.96
N ILE A 146 7.08 -20.08 9.59
CA ILE A 146 8.17 -19.31 8.99
C ILE A 146 9.38 -20.22 8.81
N TYR A 147 9.69 -20.58 7.56
CA TYR A 147 10.84 -21.40 7.23
C TYR A 147 12.09 -20.53 7.02
N LYS A 148 13.10 -20.77 7.80
CA LYS A 148 14.41 -20.09 7.68
C LYS A 148 15.45 -21.04 7.10
N GLN A 149 15.62 -22.21 7.72
CA GLN A 149 16.61 -23.24 7.35
C GLN A 149 16.27 -24.59 7.98
N GLY A 150 16.94 -25.65 7.57
CA GLY A 150 16.78 -26.99 8.13
C GLY A 150 16.06 -27.97 7.22
N SER A 151 15.66 -29.11 7.77
CA SER A 151 14.93 -30.15 7.05
C SER A 151 13.49 -29.70 6.75
N LEU A 152 13.10 -29.68 5.49
CA LEU A 152 11.75 -29.30 5.07
C LEU A 152 10.68 -30.32 5.52
N SER A 153 11.05 -31.61 5.59
CA SER A 153 10.12 -32.62 6.09
C SER A 153 9.81 -32.44 7.57
N PHE A 154 10.84 -32.21 8.38
CA PHE A 154 10.69 -31.93 9.81
C PHE A 154 9.91 -30.64 10.04
N PHE A 155 10.18 -29.58 9.26
CA PHE A 155 9.46 -28.31 9.35
C PHE A 155 7.95 -28.46 9.15
N ILE A 156 7.50 -29.29 8.18
CA ILE A 156 6.08 -29.53 7.93
C ILE A 156 5.44 -30.25 9.12
N GLU A 157 6.12 -31.27 9.64
CA GLU A 157 5.61 -32.09 10.76
C GLU A 157 5.57 -31.31 12.08
N GLU A 158 6.63 -30.57 12.39
CA GLU A 158 6.72 -29.75 13.61
C GLU A 158 5.65 -28.65 13.67
N ASN A 159 5.30 -28.08 12.53
CA ASN A 159 4.32 -26.99 12.45
C ASN A 159 2.91 -27.46 12.08
N GLU A 160 2.68 -28.79 12.07
CA GLU A 160 1.37 -29.41 11.77
C GLU A 160 0.72 -28.89 10.47
N LEU A 161 1.56 -28.63 9.45
CA LEU A 161 1.11 -28.08 8.19
C LEU A 161 0.48 -29.16 7.31
N THR A 162 -0.71 -28.89 6.79
CA THR A 162 -1.46 -29.78 5.91
C THR A 162 -1.61 -29.21 4.52
N PHE A 163 -1.37 -30.04 3.48
CA PHE A 163 -1.55 -29.64 2.08
C PHE A 163 -3.03 -29.52 1.71
N PRO A 164 -3.38 -28.60 0.78
CA PRO A 164 -2.48 -27.70 0.06
C PRO A 164 -1.97 -26.52 0.87
N LEU A 165 -0.76 -26.04 0.54
CA LEU A 165 -0.09 -24.93 1.20
C LEU A 165 0.16 -23.77 0.22
N ILE A 166 0.33 -22.57 0.77
CA ILE A 166 0.87 -21.40 0.08
C ILE A 166 2.27 -21.12 0.57
N VAL A 167 3.21 -20.98 -0.36
CA VAL A 167 4.61 -20.66 -0.09
C VAL A 167 4.93 -19.32 -0.74
N LYS A 168 5.38 -18.33 0.04
CA LYS A 168 5.62 -16.97 -0.45
C LYS A 168 6.77 -16.26 0.27
N ALA A 169 7.39 -15.30 -0.42
CA ALA A 169 8.36 -14.40 0.18
C ALA A 169 7.62 -13.27 0.94
N PRO A 170 8.11 -12.84 2.13
CA PRO A 170 7.42 -11.87 2.99
C PRO A 170 7.16 -10.51 2.33
N HIS A 171 8.10 -10.06 1.51
CA HIS A 171 8.07 -8.72 0.87
C HIS A 171 7.72 -8.76 -0.62
N SER A 172 7.17 -9.87 -1.11
CA SER A 172 6.73 -9.97 -2.51
C SER A 172 5.42 -9.21 -2.73
N ALA A 173 5.30 -8.55 -3.89
CA ALA A 173 4.10 -7.81 -4.29
C ALA A 173 3.51 -8.37 -5.59
N GLY A 174 2.18 -8.21 -5.76
CA GLY A 174 1.46 -8.55 -6.99
C GLY A 174 1.40 -10.03 -7.30
N SER A 175 1.31 -10.89 -6.30
CA SER A 175 1.16 -12.37 -6.41
C SER A 175 2.26 -13.09 -7.22
N LYS A 176 3.33 -12.41 -7.61
CA LYS A 176 4.37 -12.97 -8.50
C LYS A 176 5.15 -14.13 -7.89
N ASP A 177 5.28 -14.15 -6.57
CA ASP A 177 6.05 -15.12 -5.81
C ASP A 177 5.18 -15.81 -4.74
N VAL A 178 3.93 -16.05 -5.09
CA VAL A 178 2.96 -16.83 -4.33
C VAL A 178 2.76 -18.17 -5.05
N LEU A 179 3.21 -19.26 -4.42
CA LEU A 179 3.18 -20.59 -4.98
C LEU A 179 2.22 -21.46 -4.19
N LYS A 180 1.22 -22.05 -4.88
CA LYS A 180 0.40 -23.09 -4.30
C LYS A 180 1.12 -24.42 -4.42
N VAL A 181 1.11 -25.19 -3.37
CA VAL A 181 1.74 -26.49 -3.27
C VAL A 181 0.70 -27.50 -2.83
N ASP A 182 0.37 -28.41 -3.69
CA ASP A 182 -0.69 -29.41 -3.45
C ASP A 182 -0.14 -30.67 -2.74
N ARG A 183 1.15 -30.96 -2.87
CA ARG A 183 1.77 -32.19 -2.38
C ARG A 183 3.18 -31.96 -1.81
N LYS A 184 3.58 -32.79 -0.83
CA LYS A 184 4.90 -32.79 -0.20
C LYS A 184 6.05 -32.84 -1.21
N SER A 185 5.90 -33.60 -2.30
CA SER A 185 6.91 -33.72 -3.36
C SER A 185 7.22 -32.42 -4.11
N GLU A 186 6.31 -31.45 -4.11
CA GLU A 186 6.47 -30.14 -4.78
C GLU A 186 7.04 -29.09 -3.85
N PHE A 187 6.90 -29.28 -2.53
CA PHE A 187 7.21 -28.28 -1.50
C PHE A 187 8.68 -27.85 -1.55
N GLU A 188 9.60 -28.79 -1.61
CA GLU A 188 11.05 -28.51 -1.64
C GLU A 188 11.44 -27.67 -2.87
N SER A 189 10.92 -28.01 -4.04
CA SER A 189 11.18 -27.26 -5.27
C SER A 189 10.69 -25.84 -5.18
N CYS A 190 9.49 -25.61 -4.62
CA CYS A 190 8.90 -24.29 -4.43
C CYS A 190 9.69 -23.42 -3.43
N VAL A 191 10.08 -24.00 -2.30
CA VAL A 191 10.92 -23.30 -1.31
C VAL A 191 12.27 -22.93 -1.90
N ASN A 192 12.95 -23.87 -2.57
CA ASN A 192 14.26 -23.63 -3.17
C ASN A 192 14.22 -22.56 -4.25
N LYS A 193 13.17 -22.51 -5.07
CA LYS A 193 12.95 -21.44 -6.05
C LYS A 193 12.88 -20.07 -5.40
N LEU A 194 12.15 -19.92 -4.30
CA LEU A 194 12.05 -18.65 -3.59
C LEU A 194 13.36 -18.29 -2.87
N LYS A 195 14.05 -19.26 -2.28
CA LYS A 195 15.35 -19.02 -1.64
C LYS A 195 16.44 -18.58 -2.62
N GLN A 196 16.43 -19.12 -3.84
CA GLN A 196 17.33 -18.65 -4.90
C GLN A 196 17.04 -17.21 -5.32
N LYS A 197 15.76 -16.83 -5.38
CA LYS A 197 15.34 -15.48 -5.75
C LYS A 197 15.55 -14.45 -4.64
N TYR A 198 15.40 -14.88 -3.38
CA TYR A 198 15.49 -14.04 -2.18
C TYR A 198 16.51 -14.65 -1.19
N PRO A 199 17.82 -14.58 -1.47
CA PRO A 199 18.84 -15.17 -0.61
C PRO A 199 18.80 -14.57 0.81
N GLY A 200 18.82 -15.44 1.82
CA GLY A 200 18.79 -15.03 3.23
C GLY A 200 17.43 -14.59 3.77
N SER A 201 16.42 -14.41 2.90
CA SER A 201 15.06 -14.08 3.35
C SER A 201 14.36 -15.33 3.92
N PRO A 202 13.57 -15.19 4.99
CA PRO A 202 12.69 -16.26 5.43
C PRO A 202 11.59 -16.52 4.41
N ILE A 203 11.01 -17.72 4.42
CA ILE A 203 9.87 -18.09 3.59
C ILE A 203 8.64 -18.24 4.48
N LEU A 204 7.56 -17.59 4.12
CA LEU A 204 6.27 -17.73 4.79
C LEU A 204 5.51 -18.88 4.14
N VAL A 205 5.09 -19.84 4.96
CA VAL A 205 4.30 -21.01 4.56
C VAL A 205 2.96 -20.93 5.27
N GLU A 206 1.88 -20.99 4.51
CA GLU A 206 0.52 -20.80 5.02
C GLU A 206 -0.42 -21.91 4.56
N GLU A 207 -1.44 -22.16 5.34
CA GLU A 207 -2.59 -22.95 4.92
C GLU A 207 -3.24 -22.31 3.66
N TYR A 208 -3.56 -23.13 2.67
CA TYR A 208 -4.35 -22.67 1.53
C TYR A 208 -5.80 -22.47 1.94
N ILE A 209 -6.28 -21.26 1.81
CA ILE A 209 -7.69 -20.91 2.06
C ILE A 209 -8.45 -20.94 0.75
N ASP A 210 -9.45 -21.81 0.63
CA ASP A 210 -10.39 -21.82 -0.49
C ASP A 210 -11.62 -20.97 -0.17
N GLY A 211 -12.28 -20.47 -1.20
CA GLY A 211 -13.49 -19.67 -1.09
C GLY A 211 -13.44 -18.39 -1.94
N PRO A 212 -14.57 -17.68 -2.02
CA PRO A 212 -14.64 -16.39 -2.73
C PRO A 212 -13.70 -15.38 -2.08
N GLN A 213 -13.04 -14.59 -2.92
CA GLN A 213 -12.10 -13.54 -2.49
C GLN A 213 -12.70 -12.17 -2.72
N TYR A 214 -12.59 -11.35 -1.69
CA TYR A 214 -13.06 -9.98 -1.67
C TYR A 214 -11.90 -9.03 -1.41
N LEU A 215 -11.86 -7.96 -2.19
CA LEU A 215 -10.98 -6.82 -2.00
C LEU A 215 -11.79 -5.73 -1.32
N VAL A 216 -11.28 -5.18 -0.24
CA VAL A 216 -11.97 -4.13 0.53
C VAL A 216 -11.11 -2.89 0.59
N GLU A 217 -11.59 -1.81 -0.02
CA GLU A 217 -10.96 -0.49 0.03
C GLU A 217 -11.49 0.29 1.22
N THR A 218 -10.59 0.76 2.05
CA THR A 218 -10.96 1.51 3.26
C THR A 218 -10.17 2.80 3.37
N LEU A 219 -10.82 3.79 3.99
CA LEU A 219 -10.20 5.00 4.49
C LEU A 219 -10.28 5.01 6.01
N VAL A 220 -9.17 5.33 6.64
CA VAL A 220 -9.09 5.46 8.10
C VAL A 220 -8.70 6.89 8.44
N TYR A 221 -9.50 7.53 9.25
CA TYR A 221 -9.24 8.89 9.72
C TYR A 221 -9.60 8.99 11.21
N GLN A 222 -8.67 9.42 12.03
CA GLN A 222 -8.82 9.52 13.47
C GLN A 222 -9.38 8.24 14.11
N ASN A 223 -8.82 7.08 13.77
CA ASN A 223 -9.24 5.74 14.19
C ASN A 223 -10.63 5.28 13.68
N LYS A 224 -11.32 6.10 12.91
CA LYS A 224 -12.59 5.71 12.29
C LYS A 224 -12.32 5.03 10.96
N VAL A 225 -12.74 3.79 10.85
CA VAL A 225 -12.63 2.99 9.62
C VAL A 225 -13.89 3.16 8.79
N ASN A 226 -13.74 3.60 7.55
CA ASN A 226 -14.82 3.71 6.57
C ASN A 226 -14.52 2.74 5.41
N ILE A 227 -15.42 1.79 5.17
CA ILE A 227 -15.38 0.90 4.01
C ILE A 227 -15.94 1.68 2.84
N VAL A 228 -15.14 1.88 1.79
CA VAL A 228 -15.55 2.66 0.61
C VAL A 228 -16.04 1.74 -0.48
N ALA A 229 -15.38 0.60 -0.70
CA ALA A 229 -15.76 -0.33 -1.74
C ALA A 229 -15.48 -1.77 -1.33
N ILE A 230 -16.32 -2.67 -1.81
CA ILE A 230 -16.14 -4.12 -1.74
C ILE A 230 -16.15 -4.64 -3.17
N ILE A 231 -15.11 -5.37 -3.54
CA ILE A 231 -14.90 -5.87 -4.89
C ILE A 231 -14.71 -7.37 -4.81
N GLU A 232 -15.50 -8.13 -5.52
CA GLU A 232 -15.29 -9.56 -5.68
C GLU A 232 -14.25 -9.79 -6.76
N GLN A 233 -13.27 -10.65 -6.45
CA GLN A 233 -12.18 -10.97 -7.36
C GLN A 233 -12.40 -12.37 -7.94
N GLU A 234 -12.45 -12.45 -9.25
CA GLU A 234 -12.50 -13.70 -9.98
C GLU A 234 -11.09 -14.23 -10.21
N ILE A 235 -10.81 -15.44 -9.71
CA ILE A 235 -9.51 -16.09 -9.84
C ILE A 235 -9.67 -17.39 -10.60
N SER A 236 -8.89 -17.59 -11.66
CA SER A 236 -8.80 -18.87 -12.33
C SER A 236 -8.23 -19.92 -11.36
N LYS A 237 -8.88 -21.10 -11.32
CA LYS A 237 -8.45 -22.24 -10.49
C LYS A 237 -7.38 -23.10 -11.16
N GLU A 238 -6.91 -22.71 -12.34
CA GLU A 238 -5.81 -23.38 -13.02
C GLU A 238 -4.47 -23.13 -12.31
N GLN A 239 -3.39 -23.71 -12.79
CA GLN A 239 -2.06 -23.84 -12.12
C GLN A 239 -1.43 -22.56 -11.49
N ARG A 240 -2.00 -21.37 -11.71
CA ARG A 240 -1.55 -20.09 -11.11
C ARG A 240 -2.74 -19.26 -10.66
N PHE A 241 -2.55 -18.44 -9.65
CA PHE A 241 -3.56 -17.46 -9.25
C PHE A 241 -3.63 -16.33 -10.29
N ILE A 242 -4.36 -16.61 -11.38
CA ILE A 242 -4.59 -15.61 -12.42
C ILE A 242 -5.93 -14.96 -12.14
N VAL A 243 -5.90 -13.68 -11.89
CA VAL A 243 -7.11 -12.86 -11.76
C VAL A 243 -7.71 -12.68 -13.16
N THR A 244 -8.96 -13.09 -13.33
CA THR A 244 -9.69 -13.01 -14.59
C THR A 244 -10.71 -11.88 -14.63
N GLY A 245 -11.12 -11.38 -13.44
CA GLY A 245 -12.07 -10.29 -13.37
C GLY A 245 -12.18 -9.65 -11.98
N TYR A 246 -12.80 -8.49 -11.96
CA TYR A 246 -13.17 -7.74 -10.77
C TYR A 246 -14.59 -7.22 -10.90
N SER A 247 -15.42 -7.50 -9.91
CA SER A 247 -16.81 -7.04 -9.85
C SER A 247 -17.02 -6.16 -8.63
N LEU A 248 -17.24 -4.86 -8.85
CA LEU A 248 -17.59 -3.94 -7.78
C LEU A 248 -19.00 -4.24 -7.29
N LEU A 249 -19.14 -4.56 -6.02
CA LEU A 249 -20.41 -4.91 -5.41
C LEU A 249 -21.16 -3.64 -4.98
N THR A 250 -22.04 -3.15 -5.82
CA THR A 250 -22.89 -1.97 -5.52
C THR A 250 -24.02 -2.30 -4.55
N LYS A 251 -24.36 -3.58 -4.42
CA LYS A 251 -25.30 -4.11 -3.43
C LYS A 251 -24.66 -5.35 -2.80
N VAL A 252 -24.54 -5.35 -1.50
CA VAL A 252 -24.04 -6.48 -0.71
C VAL A 252 -25.17 -6.95 0.18
N GLU A 253 -25.34 -8.27 0.29
CA GLU A 253 -26.31 -8.85 1.21
C GLU A 253 -25.99 -8.38 2.65
N GLU A 254 -27.01 -7.96 3.40
CA GLU A 254 -26.84 -7.31 4.71
C GLU A 254 -25.99 -8.13 5.67
N HIS A 255 -26.31 -9.41 5.81
CA HIS A 255 -25.55 -10.33 6.67
C HIS A 255 -24.07 -10.46 6.27
N LEU A 256 -23.80 -10.53 4.95
CA LEU A 256 -22.44 -10.58 4.41
C LEU A 256 -21.70 -9.27 4.72
N TYR A 257 -22.36 -8.13 4.46
CA TYR A 257 -21.79 -6.81 4.73
C TYR A 257 -21.45 -6.61 6.20
N GLU A 258 -22.37 -6.96 7.12
CA GLU A 258 -22.15 -6.82 8.55
C GLU A 258 -20.98 -7.68 9.04
N SER A 259 -20.93 -8.95 8.61
CA SER A 259 -19.88 -9.87 9.02
C SER A 259 -18.49 -9.44 8.47
N LEU A 260 -18.44 -9.00 7.21
CA LEU A 260 -17.25 -8.47 6.56
C LEU A 260 -16.78 -7.17 7.25
N SER A 261 -17.71 -6.26 7.51
CA SER A 261 -17.40 -4.98 8.15
C SER A 261 -16.81 -5.18 9.55
N ARG A 262 -17.38 -6.07 10.35
CA ARG A 262 -16.82 -6.42 11.67
C ARG A 262 -15.39 -6.98 11.55
N ALA A 263 -15.14 -7.85 10.58
CA ALA A 263 -13.82 -8.42 10.34
C ALA A 263 -12.81 -7.34 9.92
N VAL A 264 -13.15 -6.53 8.93
CA VAL A 264 -12.31 -5.44 8.39
C VAL A 264 -11.93 -4.44 9.49
N ILE A 265 -12.92 -3.95 10.24
CA ILE A 265 -12.69 -3.00 11.34
C ILE A 265 -11.78 -3.61 12.41
N SER A 266 -12.01 -4.87 12.78
CA SER A 266 -11.20 -5.58 13.78
C SER A 266 -9.76 -5.74 13.30
N ILE A 267 -9.54 -6.17 12.07
CA ILE A 267 -8.22 -6.36 11.47
C ILE A 267 -7.45 -5.03 11.45
N ILE A 268 -8.07 -3.96 10.94
CA ILE A 268 -7.42 -2.63 10.83
C ILE A 268 -7.03 -2.10 12.21
N ARG A 269 -7.89 -2.25 13.21
CA ARG A 269 -7.59 -1.86 14.59
C ARG A 269 -6.42 -2.65 15.19
N MET A 270 -6.36 -3.95 14.96
CA MET A 270 -5.24 -4.80 15.42
C MET A 270 -3.93 -4.45 14.75
N LEU A 271 -3.96 -4.09 13.46
CA LEU A 271 -2.79 -3.61 12.74
C LEU A 271 -2.37 -2.21 13.20
N GLY A 272 -3.30 -1.43 13.78
CA GLY A 272 -3.03 -0.14 14.41
C GLY A 272 -3.12 1.07 13.46
N MET A 273 -3.81 0.95 12.32
CA MET A 273 -4.00 2.09 11.41
C MET A 273 -4.94 3.12 12.02
N LYS A 274 -4.48 4.36 12.13
CA LYS A 274 -5.23 5.50 12.66
C LYS A 274 -5.61 6.50 11.57
N ASN A 275 -4.69 6.75 10.63
CA ASN A 275 -4.88 7.65 9.50
C ASN A 275 -4.22 7.05 8.27
N GLY A 276 -4.94 6.99 7.14
CA GLY A 276 -4.45 6.45 5.88
C GLY A 276 -5.48 5.61 5.13
N ALA A 277 -5.02 4.73 4.27
CA ALA A 277 -5.84 3.76 3.56
C ALA A 277 -5.38 2.34 3.83
N CYS A 278 -6.32 1.41 3.75
CA CYS A 278 -5.99 -0.01 3.73
C CYS A 278 -6.74 -0.69 2.58
N HIS A 279 -5.98 -1.39 1.76
CA HIS A 279 -6.49 -2.37 0.81
C HIS A 279 -6.35 -3.75 1.44
N LEU A 280 -7.47 -4.39 1.74
CA LEU A 280 -7.51 -5.72 2.36
C LEU A 280 -8.00 -6.75 1.36
N GLU A 281 -7.31 -7.88 1.28
CA GLU A 281 -7.75 -9.07 0.56
C GLU A 281 -8.23 -10.12 1.57
N LEU A 282 -9.52 -10.48 1.51
CA LEU A 282 -10.12 -11.45 2.41
C LEU A 282 -10.78 -12.59 1.64
N LYS A 283 -10.74 -13.77 2.22
CA LYS A 283 -11.54 -14.90 1.77
C LYS A 283 -12.57 -15.31 2.79
N PHE A 284 -13.76 -15.67 2.29
CA PHE A 284 -14.79 -16.25 3.13
C PHE A 284 -14.69 -17.76 3.07
N HIS A 285 -14.28 -18.38 4.18
CA HIS A 285 -14.01 -19.81 4.28
C HIS A 285 -14.67 -20.40 5.52
N LYS A 286 -15.48 -21.46 5.38
CA LYS A 286 -16.16 -22.15 6.48
C LYS A 286 -16.82 -21.18 7.48
N ASN A 287 -17.60 -20.23 6.97
CA ASN A 287 -18.28 -19.18 7.72
C ASN A 287 -17.35 -18.23 8.52
N GLN A 288 -16.11 -18.11 8.12
CA GLN A 288 -15.13 -17.21 8.73
C GLN A 288 -14.43 -16.38 7.66
N TRP A 289 -14.12 -15.13 8.00
CA TRP A 289 -13.25 -14.29 7.20
C TRP A 289 -11.79 -14.56 7.50
N LYS A 290 -10.99 -14.76 6.47
CA LYS A 290 -9.54 -14.98 6.55
C LYS A 290 -8.82 -13.88 5.77
N LEU A 291 -7.91 -13.17 6.44
CA LEU A 291 -7.09 -12.15 5.79
C LEU A 291 -6.01 -12.83 4.94
N ILE A 292 -6.02 -12.57 3.65
CA ILE A 292 -5.00 -13.03 2.72
C ILE A 292 -3.83 -12.05 2.68
N GLU A 293 -4.14 -10.76 2.50
CA GLU A 293 -3.14 -9.69 2.45
C GLU A 293 -3.72 -8.37 2.95
N ALA A 294 -2.89 -7.55 3.57
CA ALA A 294 -3.19 -6.18 3.94
C ALA A 294 -2.13 -5.26 3.33
N ASN A 295 -2.54 -4.22 2.63
CA ASN A 295 -1.66 -3.22 2.04
C ASN A 295 -2.00 -1.84 2.61
N PRO A 296 -1.02 -1.05 3.09
CA PRO A 296 -1.25 0.26 3.71
C PRO A 296 -1.42 1.38 2.66
N ARG A 297 -2.17 1.09 1.62
CA ARG A 297 -2.47 1.99 0.48
C ARG A 297 -3.77 1.55 -0.19
N ILE A 298 -4.26 2.36 -1.10
CA ILE A 298 -5.31 1.91 -2.04
C ILE A 298 -4.77 0.91 -3.06
N SER A 299 -5.64 0.09 -3.62
CA SER A 299 -5.28 -0.85 -4.68
C SER A 299 -4.68 -0.14 -5.90
N GLY A 300 -3.84 -0.88 -6.59
CA GLY A 300 -3.23 -0.44 -7.85
C GLY A 300 -4.18 -0.53 -9.05
N GLY A 301 -3.62 -0.31 -10.24
CA GLY A 301 -4.35 -0.48 -11.49
C GLY A 301 -5.52 0.49 -11.65
N ALA A 302 -6.64 -0.01 -12.18
CA ALA A 302 -7.83 0.76 -12.51
C ALA A 302 -8.87 0.86 -11.37
N MET A 303 -8.58 0.32 -10.18
CA MET A 303 -9.55 0.21 -9.08
C MET A 303 -10.06 1.58 -8.63
N ASN A 304 -9.16 2.57 -8.43
CA ASN A 304 -9.59 3.92 -8.06
C ASN A 304 -10.56 4.50 -9.10
N LYS A 305 -10.29 4.28 -10.40
CA LYS A 305 -11.17 4.76 -11.48
C LYS A 305 -12.52 4.04 -11.48
N MET A 306 -12.53 2.75 -11.21
CA MET A 306 -13.77 1.96 -11.11
C MET A 306 -14.66 2.47 -9.96
N ILE A 307 -14.06 2.75 -8.80
CA ILE A 307 -14.75 3.28 -7.62
C ILE A 307 -15.26 4.71 -7.90
N GLU A 308 -14.45 5.54 -8.53
CA GLU A 308 -14.83 6.90 -8.90
C GLU A 308 -16.04 6.92 -9.86
N VAL A 309 -16.05 6.06 -10.86
CA VAL A 309 -17.17 5.95 -11.81
C VAL A 309 -18.44 5.44 -11.14
N ALA A 310 -18.31 4.49 -10.21
CA ALA A 310 -19.47 3.88 -9.55
C ALA A 310 -20.07 4.74 -8.42
N TYR A 311 -19.22 5.42 -7.66
CA TYR A 311 -19.63 6.11 -6.43
C TYR A 311 -19.31 7.61 -6.42
N GLY A 312 -18.62 8.13 -7.43
CA GLY A 312 -18.15 9.52 -7.45
C GLY A 312 -17.01 9.82 -6.48
N ILE A 313 -16.37 8.79 -5.90
CA ILE A 313 -15.33 8.94 -4.89
C ILE A 313 -13.96 8.67 -5.52
N ASN A 314 -13.11 9.69 -5.56
CA ASN A 314 -11.71 9.53 -5.92
C ASN A 314 -10.88 9.22 -4.66
N LEU A 315 -10.55 7.94 -4.47
CA LEU A 315 -9.82 7.49 -3.28
C LEU A 315 -8.44 8.14 -3.15
N ALA A 316 -7.74 8.36 -4.26
CA ALA A 316 -6.44 9.01 -4.25
C ALA A 316 -6.54 10.43 -3.67
N GLU A 317 -7.57 11.19 -4.04
CA GLU A 317 -7.84 12.52 -3.49
C GLU A 317 -8.15 12.46 -2.00
N GLN A 318 -8.97 11.50 -1.57
CA GLN A 318 -9.31 11.37 -0.14
C GLN A 318 -8.07 11.07 0.72
N ILE A 319 -7.14 10.26 0.21
CA ILE A 319 -5.89 9.96 0.93
C ILE A 319 -4.97 11.18 0.99
N ILE A 320 -4.92 11.98 -0.07
CA ILE A 320 -4.19 13.25 -0.04
C ILE A 320 -4.72 14.15 1.08
N LYS A 321 -6.06 14.26 1.22
CA LYS A 321 -6.70 15.02 2.32
C LYS A 321 -6.27 14.46 3.69
N ILE A 322 -6.35 13.16 3.88
CA ILE A 322 -5.92 12.52 5.14
C ILE A 322 -4.43 12.78 5.42
N ALA A 323 -3.58 12.74 4.38
CA ALA A 323 -2.14 12.95 4.54
C ALA A 323 -1.77 14.36 4.99
N ILE A 324 -2.60 15.36 4.71
CA ILE A 324 -2.42 16.74 5.20
C ILE A 324 -3.22 17.04 6.48
N GLY A 325 -3.89 16.04 7.06
CA GLY A 325 -4.67 16.18 8.29
C GLY A 325 -6.14 16.57 8.08
N ASP A 326 -6.60 16.68 6.84
CA ASP A 326 -7.98 17.02 6.53
C ASP A 326 -8.89 15.78 6.56
N ALA A 327 -10.16 15.98 6.94
CA ALA A 327 -11.14 14.90 6.88
C ALA A 327 -11.45 14.51 5.41
N PRO A 328 -11.56 13.20 5.13
CA PRO A 328 -12.07 12.74 3.83
C PRO A 328 -13.54 13.18 3.66
N SER A 329 -13.94 13.50 2.45
CA SER A 329 -15.30 13.97 2.09
C SER A 329 -16.14 12.88 1.47
#